data_2cef7de50b9b4838740613f82a58b3a5
#
_entry.id   2cef7de50b9b4838740613f82a58b3a5
#
_cell.length_a   1.000
_cell.length_b   1.000
_cell.length_c   1.000
_cell.angle_alpha   90.00
_cell.angle_beta   90.00
_cell.angle_gamma   90.00
#
_symmetry.space_group_name_H-M   'P 1'
#
loop_
_entity.id
_entity.type
_entity.pdbx_description
1 polymer ?
#
loop_
_entity_poly.entity_id
_entity_poly.type
_entity_poly.pdbx_seq_one_letter_code
_entity_poly.pdbx_strand_id
1 'polypeptide(L)'
;MSVQHLATLQADQRQQVLDLIQRSAIFDNSPPIAEHILLHLRHGGDKSDSHLVVEEKSKVIGYAHLDQTDLVAGPSVELVVDPDHRSFGIGKQLLSKAVEICGQNLRLWVHGENEAAAALANSFNFEKIRTVLQMQKQLTDIEKLPVIDPTIIIRSFLPGLDSNDWLLLNNKVFKDHPEQSEWQLSDLNHRLGEEWFDEKGFFIASLNNQMIGSTWTKIHGALTHDHGGSHDHPAIGEIYITAVDPAYSGSGLGRALTITALNYLKYQGLNDAMLYVDFDNTRALKLYNSLGFTESGKDILYRLKI
;
A
#
# COMPACT_ATOMS: atom_id res chain seq x y z
N MET A 1 -5.30 32.28 2.32
CA MET A 1 -6.00 31.14 1.69
C MET A 1 -6.56 30.28 2.81
N SER A 2 -7.75 29.72 2.67
CA SER A 2 -8.33 28.83 3.69
C SER A 2 -8.32 27.40 3.19
N VAL A 3 -8.14 26.43 4.10
CA VAL A 3 -8.28 25.02 3.78
C VAL A 3 -9.76 24.66 3.78
N GLN A 4 -10.25 24.10 2.69
CA GLN A 4 -11.61 23.54 2.60
C GLN A 4 -11.55 22.07 3.01
N HIS A 5 -12.51 21.62 3.83
CA HIS A 5 -12.69 20.22 4.19
C HIS A 5 -13.93 19.69 3.48
N LEU A 6 -13.76 18.69 2.64
CA LEU A 6 -14.79 18.17 1.73
C LEU A 6 -14.91 16.66 1.92
N ALA A 7 -16.14 16.16 2.07
CA ALA A 7 -16.42 14.73 2.06
C ALA A 7 -16.30 14.14 0.65
N THR A 8 -16.51 14.95 -0.40
CA THR A 8 -16.37 14.52 -1.81
C THR A 8 -15.88 15.68 -2.64
N LEU A 9 -15.05 15.38 -3.64
CA LEU A 9 -14.60 16.36 -4.63
C LEU A 9 -15.60 16.45 -5.79
N GLN A 10 -15.90 17.68 -6.22
CA GLN A 10 -16.60 17.89 -7.49
C GLN A 10 -15.71 17.43 -8.66
N ALA A 11 -16.31 17.09 -9.80
CA ALA A 11 -15.57 16.54 -10.95
C ALA A 11 -14.38 17.41 -11.39
N ASP A 12 -14.58 18.73 -11.43
CA ASP A 12 -13.53 19.69 -11.78
C ASP A 12 -12.42 19.75 -10.74
N GLN A 13 -12.77 19.81 -9.45
CA GLN A 13 -11.79 19.77 -8.35
C GLN A 13 -10.98 18.48 -8.37
N ARG A 14 -11.63 17.35 -8.60
CA ARG A 14 -10.98 16.04 -8.69
C ARG A 14 -9.95 16.01 -9.82
N GLN A 15 -10.31 16.52 -11.00
CA GLN A 15 -9.36 16.60 -12.11
C GLN A 15 -8.17 17.49 -11.77
N GLN A 16 -8.41 18.65 -11.16
CA GLN A 16 -7.33 19.55 -10.73
C GLN A 16 -6.41 18.92 -9.68
N VAL A 17 -6.95 18.11 -8.76
CA VAL A 17 -6.16 17.33 -7.78
C VAL A 17 -5.28 16.30 -8.48
N LEU A 18 -5.84 15.54 -9.43
CA LEU A 18 -5.07 14.57 -10.22
C LEU A 18 -3.94 15.25 -11.01
N ASP A 19 -4.21 16.39 -11.64
CA ASP A 19 -3.21 17.18 -12.36
C ASP A 19 -2.12 17.73 -11.42
N LEU A 20 -2.48 18.15 -10.19
CA LEU A 20 -1.55 18.59 -9.16
C LEU A 20 -0.61 17.44 -8.74
N ILE A 21 -1.17 16.25 -8.48
CA ILE A 21 -0.40 15.06 -8.10
C ILE A 21 0.58 14.69 -9.21
N GLN A 22 0.13 14.68 -10.46
CA GLN A 22 0.97 14.36 -11.61
C GLN A 22 2.13 15.36 -11.79
N ARG A 23 1.84 16.68 -11.72
CA ARG A 23 2.91 17.70 -11.80
C ARG A 23 3.93 17.56 -10.70
N SER A 24 3.47 17.30 -9.46
CA SER A 24 4.37 17.11 -8.33
C SER A 24 5.20 15.84 -8.47
N ALA A 25 4.61 14.74 -8.95
CA ALA A 25 5.33 13.50 -9.20
C ALA A 25 6.45 13.66 -10.24
N ILE A 26 6.17 14.41 -11.32
CA ILE A 26 7.18 14.73 -12.35
C ILE A 26 8.29 15.61 -11.77
N PHE A 27 7.94 16.63 -10.99
CA PHE A 27 8.90 17.56 -10.40
C PHE A 27 9.82 16.87 -9.38
N ASP A 28 9.25 16.01 -8.52
CA ASP A 28 9.98 15.32 -7.45
C ASP A 28 10.61 13.99 -7.90
N ASN A 29 10.31 13.53 -9.13
CA ASN A 29 10.65 12.19 -9.61
C ASN A 29 10.22 11.08 -8.62
N SER A 30 9.09 11.29 -7.96
CA SER A 30 8.50 10.40 -6.96
C SER A 30 7.00 10.69 -6.82
N PRO A 31 6.13 9.68 -6.70
CA PRO A 31 4.72 9.90 -6.44
C PRO A 31 4.53 10.53 -5.05
N PRO A 32 3.80 11.65 -4.93
CA PRO A 32 3.57 12.28 -3.62
C PRO A 32 2.42 11.65 -2.83
N ILE A 33 1.63 10.79 -3.45
CA ILE A 33 0.42 10.16 -2.94
C ILE A 33 0.43 8.69 -3.36
N ALA A 34 0.00 7.79 -2.46
CA ALA A 34 -0.07 6.36 -2.71
C ALA A 34 -1.04 6.01 -3.85
N GLU A 35 -0.77 4.91 -4.54
CA GLU A 35 -1.55 4.47 -5.70
C GLU A 35 -3.02 4.18 -5.35
N HIS A 36 -3.29 3.58 -4.18
CA HIS A 36 -4.66 3.30 -3.77
C HIS A 36 -5.51 4.56 -3.63
N ILE A 37 -4.92 5.67 -3.15
CA ILE A 37 -5.61 6.97 -3.08
C ILE A 37 -5.88 7.52 -4.48
N LEU A 38 -4.93 7.35 -5.41
CA LEU A 38 -5.16 7.73 -6.82
C LEU A 38 -6.33 6.96 -7.43
N LEU A 39 -6.47 5.67 -7.11
CA LEU A 39 -7.61 4.85 -7.54
C LEU A 39 -8.92 5.36 -6.91
N HIS A 40 -8.93 5.69 -5.62
CA HIS A 40 -10.08 6.31 -4.97
C HIS A 40 -10.47 7.64 -5.60
N LEU A 41 -9.51 8.48 -5.93
CA LEU A 41 -9.76 9.75 -6.63
C LEU A 41 -10.37 9.55 -8.01
N ARG A 42 -9.99 8.50 -8.74
CA ARG A 42 -10.49 8.21 -10.09
C ARG A 42 -11.86 7.55 -10.10
N HIS A 43 -12.08 6.62 -9.18
CA HIS A 43 -13.23 5.71 -9.21
C HIS A 43 -14.23 5.89 -8.07
N GLY A 44 -13.90 6.71 -7.10
CA GLY A 44 -14.62 6.89 -5.84
C GLY A 44 -13.89 6.20 -4.69
N GLY A 45 -13.86 6.86 -3.55
CA GLY A 45 -13.25 6.40 -2.31
C GLY A 45 -14.28 5.84 -1.32
N ASP A 46 -13.79 5.43 -0.16
CA ASP A 46 -14.63 5.01 0.94
C ASP A 46 -15.44 6.17 1.51
N LYS A 47 -16.60 5.86 2.11
CA LYS A 47 -17.51 6.88 2.70
C LYS A 47 -16.87 7.65 3.86
N SER A 48 -15.79 7.11 4.45
CA SER A 48 -15.07 7.72 5.56
C SER A 48 -13.83 8.51 5.12
N ASP A 49 -13.53 8.50 3.82
CA ASP A 49 -12.47 9.35 3.26
C ASP A 49 -12.92 10.80 3.23
N SER A 50 -11.97 11.69 3.39
CA SER A 50 -12.23 13.11 3.19
C SER A 50 -11.02 13.83 2.58
N HIS A 51 -11.29 15.01 2.05
CA HIS A 51 -10.34 15.76 1.25
C HIS A 51 -10.12 17.16 1.85
N LEU A 52 -8.86 17.56 1.96
CA LEU A 52 -8.50 18.93 2.28
C LEU A 52 -7.94 19.59 1.02
N VAL A 53 -8.50 20.72 0.66
CA VAL A 53 -8.16 21.44 -0.58
C VAL A 53 -7.79 22.89 -0.26
N VAL A 54 -6.71 23.37 -0.86
CA VAL A 54 -6.34 24.79 -0.87
C VAL A 54 -6.40 25.27 -2.31
N GLU A 55 -7.20 26.33 -2.54
CA GLU A 55 -7.35 26.95 -3.85
C GLU A 55 -6.81 28.37 -3.86
N GLU A 56 -6.21 28.75 -4.98
CA GLU A 56 -5.90 30.13 -5.35
C GLU A 56 -6.46 30.43 -6.74
N LYS A 57 -7.29 31.46 -6.85
CA LYS A 57 -7.93 31.88 -8.12
C LYS A 57 -8.62 30.71 -8.85
N SER A 58 -9.36 29.89 -8.09
CA SER A 58 -10.06 28.69 -8.58
C SER A 58 -9.13 27.58 -9.12
N LYS A 59 -7.86 27.60 -8.79
CA LYS A 59 -6.91 26.53 -9.07
C LYS A 59 -6.51 25.83 -7.77
N VAL A 60 -6.56 24.50 -7.75
CA VAL A 60 -6.07 23.69 -6.64
C VAL A 60 -4.54 23.75 -6.62
N ILE A 61 -3.99 24.25 -5.48
CA ILE A 61 -2.55 24.39 -5.26
C ILE A 61 -2.03 23.56 -4.07
N GLY A 62 -2.93 22.96 -3.31
CA GLY A 62 -2.62 22.06 -2.24
C GLY A 62 -3.75 21.08 -1.99
N TYR A 63 -3.40 19.83 -1.71
CA TYR A 63 -4.34 18.76 -1.45
C TYR A 63 -3.83 17.86 -0.31
N ALA A 64 -4.76 17.38 0.52
CA ALA A 64 -4.48 16.27 1.39
C ALA A 64 -5.66 15.30 1.40
N HIS A 65 -5.34 14.00 1.38
CA HIS A 65 -6.28 12.92 1.59
C HIS A 65 -6.25 12.49 3.05
N LEU A 66 -7.42 12.38 3.67
CA LEU A 66 -7.59 11.83 5.02
C LEU A 66 -8.30 10.50 4.91
N ASP A 67 -7.62 9.43 5.27
CA ASP A 67 -8.19 8.10 5.44
C ASP A 67 -8.48 7.88 6.93
N GLN A 68 -9.75 7.64 7.24
CA GLN A 68 -10.24 7.37 8.60
C GLN A 68 -10.86 5.96 8.69
N THR A 69 -10.61 5.10 7.72
CA THR A 69 -11.20 3.75 7.63
C THR A 69 -10.50 2.76 8.53
N ASP A 70 -9.20 2.93 8.78
CA ASP A 70 -8.40 2.02 9.60
C ASP A 70 -8.63 2.28 11.09
N LEU A 71 -9.51 1.49 11.69
CA LEU A 71 -9.86 1.59 13.12
C LEU A 71 -8.76 1.03 14.04
N VAL A 72 -7.82 0.24 13.53
CA VAL A 72 -6.74 -0.39 14.29
C VAL A 72 -5.52 0.52 14.34
N ALA A 73 -5.00 0.88 13.18
CA ALA A 73 -3.80 1.71 13.09
C ALA A 73 -4.09 3.22 13.29
N GLY A 74 -5.36 3.63 13.17
CA GLY A 74 -5.82 5.02 13.30
C GLY A 74 -5.79 5.77 11.97
N PRO A 75 -6.25 7.04 11.97
CA PRO A 75 -6.37 7.84 10.76
C PRO A 75 -5.00 8.12 10.13
N SER A 76 -4.98 8.26 8.81
CA SER A 76 -3.79 8.64 8.07
C SER A 76 -4.02 9.83 7.14
N VAL A 77 -2.96 10.56 6.83
CA VAL A 77 -2.95 11.67 5.89
C VAL A 77 -1.78 11.54 4.92
N GLU A 78 -2.07 11.84 3.67
CA GLU A 78 -1.09 12.08 2.62
C GLU A 78 -1.35 13.45 2.00
N LEU A 79 -0.30 14.22 1.72
CA LEU A 79 -0.49 15.58 1.23
C LEU A 79 0.49 15.94 0.10
N VAL A 80 0.04 16.82 -0.77
CA VAL A 80 0.83 17.36 -1.86
C VAL A 80 0.60 18.86 -2.00
N VAL A 81 1.66 19.59 -2.31
CA VAL A 81 1.63 21.04 -2.61
C VAL A 81 2.24 21.27 -3.98
N ASP A 82 1.56 22.06 -4.78
CA ASP A 82 2.04 22.48 -6.11
C ASP A 82 3.49 23.01 -6.01
N PRO A 83 4.43 22.49 -6.81
CA PRO A 83 5.83 22.87 -6.74
C PRO A 83 6.08 24.39 -6.72
N ASP A 84 5.32 25.16 -7.50
CA ASP A 84 5.44 26.61 -7.61
C ASP A 84 4.90 27.34 -6.36
N HIS A 85 4.15 26.65 -5.51
CA HIS A 85 3.49 27.20 -4.30
C HIS A 85 4.07 26.62 -2.99
N ARG A 86 5.22 25.94 -3.06
CA ARG A 86 5.92 25.43 -1.87
C ARG A 86 6.57 26.57 -1.10
N SER A 87 6.88 26.31 0.16
CA SER A 87 7.47 27.29 1.10
C SER A 87 6.58 28.49 1.48
N PHE A 88 5.33 28.55 1.00
CA PHE A 88 4.35 29.56 1.40
C PHE A 88 3.41 29.10 2.54
N GLY A 89 3.75 28.01 3.21
CA GLY A 89 3.02 27.52 4.39
C GLY A 89 1.77 26.68 4.07
N ILE A 90 1.51 26.34 2.81
CA ILE A 90 0.32 25.55 2.41
C ILE A 90 0.34 24.16 3.04
N GLY A 91 1.47 23.44 2.99
CA GLY A 91 1.61 22.14 3.65
C GLY A 91 1.35 22.21 5.15
N LYS A 92 1.79 23.29 5.80
CA LYS A 92 1.52 23.53 7.22
C LYS A 92 0.02 23.74 7.51
N GLN A 93 -0.69 24.47 6.64
CA GLN A 93 -2.13 24.69 6.78
C GLN A 93 -2.90 23.36 6.59
N LEU A 94 -2.54 22.55 5.59
CA LEU A 94 -3.14 21.25 5.33
C LEU A 94 -2.93 20.30 6.52
N LEU A 95 -1.69 20.15 7.00
CA LEU A 95 -1.39 19.27 8.12
C LEU A 95 -2.02 19.76 9.43
N SER A 96 -2.06 21.08 9.68
CA SER A 96 -2.76 21.64 10.84
C SER A 96 -4.24 21.29 10.84
N LYS A 97 -4.88 21.37 9.65
CA LYS A 97 -6.30 21.03 9.51
C LYS A 97 -6.55 19.53 9.67
N ALA A 98 -5.65 18.68 9.16
CA ALA A 98 -5.71 17.24 9.37
C ALA A 98 -5.60 16.87 10.87
N VAL A 99 -4.68 17.50 11.61
CA VAL A 99 -4.54 17.31 13.07
C VAL A 99 -5.79 17.80 13.81
N GLU A 100 -6.40 18.92 13.40
CA GLU A 100 -7.65 19.42 13.98
C GLU A 100 -8.79 18.42 13.83
N ILE A 101 -8.90 17.77 12.67
CA ILE A 101 -9.99 16.82 12.34
C ILE A 101 -9.76 15.46 13.01
N CYS A 102 -8.56 14.90 12.88
CA CYS A 102 -8.25 13.53 13.28
C CYS A 102 -7.74 13.42 14.74
N GLY A 103 -7.30 14.52 15.32
CA GLY A 103 -6.77 14.55 16.69
C GLY A 103 -5.44 13.82 16.86
N GLN A 104 -5.25 13.29 18.07
CA GLN A 104 -4.07 12.48 18.44
C GLN A 104 -4.12 11.13 17.70
N ASN A 105 -3.05 10.49 17.40
CA ASN A 105 -2.91 9.26 16.62
C ASN A 105 -2.93 9.44 15.10
N LEU A 106 -2.96 10.66 14.57
CA LEU A 106 -2.81 10.88 13.15
C LEU A 106 -1.48 10.34 12.66
N ARG A 107 -1.51 9.56 11.60
CA ARG A 107 -0.34 9.08 10.87
C ARG A 107 -0.15 9.95 9.62
N LEU A 108 1.10 10.23 9.28
CA LEU A 108 1.47 10.95 8.07
C LEU A 108 2.37 10.06 7.22
N TRP A 109 1.92 9.69 6.04
CA TRP A 109 2.74 9.03 5.05
C TRP A 109 3.49 10.07 4.19
N VAL A 110 4.77 9.80 3.98
CA VAL A 110 5.65 10.58 3.11
C VAL A 110 6.29 9.62 2.12
N HIS A 111 5.99 9.81 0.86
CA HIS A 111 6.52 9.00 -0.24
C HIS A 111 7.82 9.61 -0.76
N GLY A 112 8.85 8.78 -0.88
CA GLY A 112 10.19 9.22 -1.21
C GLY A 112 10.95 9.87 -0.02
N GLU A 113 12.22 10.18 -0.25
CA GLU A 113 13.06 10.93 0.71
C GLU A 113 12.87 12.43 0.48
N ASN A 114 11.95 13.04 1.22
CA ASN A 114 11.61 14.46 1.09
C ASN A 114 11.94 15.22 2.39
N GLU A 115 13.03 15.99 2.36
CA GLU A 115 13.48 16.78 3.52
C GLU A 115 12.45 17.83 3.97
N ALA A 116 11.72 18.43 3.03
CA ALA A 116 10.70 19.41 3.38
C ALA A 116 9.51 18.76 4.09
N ALA A 117 9.11 17.54 3.66
CA ALA A 117 8.07 16.77 4.34
C ALA A 117 8.54 16.30 5.73
N ALA A 118 9.80 15.87 5.86
CA ALA A 118 10.39 15.52 7.16
C ALA A 118 10.43 16.73 8.11
N ALA A 119 10.84 17.90 7.61
CA ALA A 119 10.85 19.15 8.39
C ALA A 119 9.42 19.56 8.80
N LEU A 120 8.45 19.41 7.90
CA LEU A 120 7.03 19.65 8.21
C LEU A 120 6.54 18.70 9.32
N ALA A 121 6.77 17.40 9.20
CA ALA A 121 6.40 16.41 10.21
C ALA A 121 7.00 16.76 11.58
N ASN A 122 8.29 17.05 11.63
CA ASN A 122 8.99 17.43 12.85
C ASN A 122 8.40 18.73 13.49
N SER A 123 7.98 19.70 12.68
CA SER A 123 7.39 20.96 13.16
C SER A 123 6.05 20.78 13.88
N PHE A 124 5.39 19.65 13.69
CA PHE A 124 4.14 19.23 14.34
C PHE A 124 4.35 18.14 15.39
N ASN A 125 5.59 17.86 15.81
CA ASN A 125 5.93 16.78 16.74
C ASN A 125 5.55 15.37 16.26
N PHE A 126 5.56 15.14 14.96
CA PHE A 126 5.46 13.77 14.44
C PHE A 126 6.80 13.05 14.62
N GLU A 127 6.74 11.80 15.06
CA GLU A 127 7.90 10.91 15.16
C GLU A 127 7.88 9.92 13.98
N LYS A 128 9.04 9.71 13.39
CA LYS A 128 9.22 8.64 12.40
C LYS A 128 9.10 7.29 13.11
N ILE A 129 8.11 6.49 12.72
CA ILE A 129 7.86 5.18 13.33
C ILE A 129 8.18 4.01 12.41
N ARG A 130 8.20 4.22 11.08
CA ARG A 130 8.41 3.15 10.11
C ARG A 130 9.07 3.67 8.85
N THR A 131 9.87 2.83 8.22
CA THR A 131 10.35 3.01 6.85
C THR A 131 10.03 1.77 6.08
N VAL A 132 9.36 1.92 4.95
CA VAL A 132 8.96 0.84 4.06
C VAL A 132 9.67 1.02 2.73
N LEU A 133 10.33 0.00 2.23
CA LEU A 133 10.90 -0.01 0.90
C LEU A 133 9.87 -0.54 -0.09
N GLN A 134 9.70 0.15 -1.18
CA GLN A 134 9.06 -0.36 -2.37
C GLN A 134 10.12 -1.06 -3.21
N MET A 135 9.87 -2.31 -3.55
CA MET A 135 10.77 -3.09 -4.40
C MET A 135 10.05 -3.54 -5.66
N GLN A 136 10.76 -3.54 -6.79
CA GLN A 136 10.22 -3.95 -8.08
C GLN A 136 11.09 -4.98 -8.75
N LYS A 137 10.46 -5.79 -9.62
CA LYS A 137 11.10 -6.81 -10.43
C LYS A 137 10.38 -6.96 -11.75
N GLN A 138 11.15 -7.06 -12.85
CA GLN A 138 10.60 -7.50 -14.14
C GLN A 138 10.29 -9.01 -14.13
N LEU A 139 9.13 -9.37 -14.62
CA LEU A 139 8.66 -10.74 -14.80
C LEU A 139 9.02 -11.20 -16.22
N THR A 140 10.21 -11.75 -16.42
CA THR A 140 10.66 -12.23 -17.73
C THR A 140 10.11 -13.60 -18.04
N ASP A 141 10.34 -14.57 -17.16
CA ASP A 141 10.02 -15.99 -17.33
C ASP A 141 9.31 -16.57 -16.09
N ILE A 142 8.73 -17.77 -16.28
CA ILE A 142 8.22 -18.56 -15.15
C ILE A 142 9.41 -19.07 -14.32
N GLU A 143 9.42 -18.76 -13.05
CA GLU A 143 10.48 -19.16 -12.13
C GLU A 143 10.29 -20.61 -11.65
N LYS A 144 11.40 -21.34 -11.56
CA LYS A 144 11.39 -22.69 -11.01
C LYS A 144 11.19 -22.64 -9.49
N LEU A 145 10.20 -23.39 -9.02
CA LEU A 145 9.96 -23.57 -7.60
C LEU A 145 11.17 -24.24 -6.91
N PRO A 146 11.56 -23.80 -5.72
CA PRO A 146 12.59 -24.46 -4.93
C PRO A 146 12.09 -25.82 -4.46
N VAL A 147 13.03 -26.70 -4.14
CA VAL A 147 12.69 -27.96 -3.47
C VAL A 147 12.36 -27.64 -2.02
N ILE A 148 11.14 -27.97 -1.60
CA ILE A 148 10.67 -27.91 -0.22
C ILE A 148 10.21 -29.30 0.20
N ASP A 149 9.85 -29.46 1.47
CA ASP A 149 9.27 -30.71 1.97
C ASP A 149 8.08 -31.15 1.08
N PRO A 150 8.11 -32.33 0.46
CA PRO A 150 7.05 -32.78 -0.46
C PRO A 150 5.69 -33.00 0.20
N THR A 151 5.63 -33.01 1.53
CA THR A 151 4.37 -33.11 2.28
C THR A 151 3.68 -31.74 2.46
N ILE A 152 4.37 -30.65 2.14
CA ILE A 152 3.78 -29.31 2.11
C ILE A 152 2.94 -29.15 0.85
N ILE A 153 1.67 -28.83 1.04
CA ILE A 153 0.71 -28.57 -0.05
C ILE A 153 0.53 -27.06 -0.17
N ILE A 154 0.80 -26.55 -1.37
CA ILE A 154 0.47 -25.15 -1.74
C ILE A 154 -0.76 -25.16 -2.65
N ARG A 155 -1.81 -24.44 -2.27
CA ARG A 155 -3.05 -24.30 -3.05
C ARG A 155 -3.63 -22.89 -2.89
N SER A 156 -4.60 -22.57 -3.74
CA SER A 156 -5.38 -21.33 -3.57
C SER A 156 -6.19 -21.35 -2.27
N PHE A 157 -6.35 -20.16 -1.70
CA PHE A 157 -7.19 -19.88 -0.54
C PHE A 157 -8.67 -20.05 -0.91
N LEU A 158 -9.45 -20.58 0.01
CA LEU A 158 -10.91 -20.75 -0.14
C LEU A 158 -11.62 -19.87 0.90
N PRO A 159 -12.25 -18.76 0.47
CA PRO A 159 -13.00 -17.87 1.37
C PRO A 159 -13.99 -18.65 2.24
N GLY A 160 -14.07 -18.29 3.51
CA GLY A 160 -14.91 -18.97 4.49
C GLY A 160 -14.29 -20.23 5.08
N LEU A 161 -13.73 -21.12 4.26
CA LEU A 161 -13.10 -22.35 4.73
C LEU A 161 -11.76 -22.09 5.42
N ASP A 162 -10.90 -21.29 4.79
CA ASP A 162 -9.54 -21.02 5.25
C ASP A 162 -9.42 -19.73 6.08
N SER A 163 -10.49 -18.94 6.18
CA SER A 163 -10.45 -17.59 6.74
C SER A 163 -9.94 -17.54 8.17
N ASN A 164 -10.43 -18.42 9.04
CA ASN A 164 -10.02 -18.44 10.45
C ASN A 164 -8.56 -18.89 10.63
N ASP A 165 -8.14 -19.92 9.90
CA ASP A 165 -6.77 -20.43 9.98
C ASP A 165 -5.79 -19.41 9.42
N TRP A 166 -6.17 -18.68 8.36
CA TRP A 166 -5.37 -17.60 7.82
C TRP A 166 -5.24 -16.43 8.80
N LEU A 167 -6.32 -16.02 9.47
CA LEU A 167 -6.28 -14.98 10.50
C LEU A 167 -5.35 -15.35 11.65
N LEU A 168 -5.41 -16.60 12.10
CA LEU A 168 -4.52 -17.10 13.17
C LEU A 168 -3.05 -17.02 12.72
N LEU A 169 -2.74 -17.42 11.48
CA LEU A 169 -1.40 -17.33 10.93
C LEU A 169 -0.97 -15.87 10.78
N ASN A 170 -1.80 -15.03 10.18
CA ASN A 170 -1.53 -13.60 9.95
C ASN A 170 -1.20 -12.91 11.28
N ASN A 171 -2.08 -13.01 12.26
CA ASN A 171 -1.92 -12.34 13.56
C ASN A 171 -0.72 -12.88 14.35
N LYS A 172 -0.37 -14.15 14.17
CA LYS A 172 0.85 -14.74 14.73
C LYS A 172 2.12 -14.17 14.09
N VAL A 173 2.14 -14.05 12.76
CA VAL A 173 3.30 -13.58 12.00
C VAL A 173 3.51 -12.08 12.17
N PHE A 174 2.43 -11.33 12.16
CA PHE A 174 2.43 -9.86 12.18
C PHE A 174 2.07 -9.27 13.56
N LYS A 175 2.23 -10.05 14.65
CA LYS A 175 1.85 -9.63 16.01
C LYS A 175 2.38 -8.26 16.45
N ASP A 176 3.57 -7.89 15.97
CA ASP A 176 4.24 -6.63 16.30
C ASP A 176 4.12 -5.60 15.16
N HIS A 177 3.34 -5.89 14.11
CA HIS A 177 3.19 -5.03 12.95
C HIS A 177 2.12 -3.96 13.21
N PRO A 178 2.39 -2.65 12.96
CA PRO A 178 1.49 -1.57 13.33
C PRO A 178 0.17 -1.54 12.56
N GLU A 179 0.06 -2.20 11.42
CA GLU A 179 -1.10 -2.16 10.51
C GLU A 179 -1.70 -3.54 10.19
N GLN A 180 -1.04 -4.63 10.57
CA GLN A 180 -1.50 -5.99 10.25
C GLN A 180 -1.68 -6.85 11.50
N SER A 181 -1.39 -6.32 12.71
CA SER A 181 -1.65 -7.02 13.95
C SER A 181 -3.14 -7.00 14.28
N GLU A 182 -3.62 -8.08 14.88
CA GLU A 182 -4.98 -8.18 15.46
C GLU A 182 -6.14 -8.05 14.45
N TRP A 183 -5.91 -8.39 13.17
CA TRP A 183 -7.01 -8.43 12.21
C TRP A 183 -8.13 -9.33 12.67
N GLN A 184 -9.35 -8.85 12.50
CA GLN A 184 -10.60 -9.58 12.76
C GLN A 184 -11.15 -10.18 11.45
N LEU A 185 -12.12 -11.07 11.58
CA LEU A 185 -12.79 -11.64 10.41
C LEU A 185 -13.48 -10.58 9.54
N SER A 186 -13.95 -9.48 10.15
CA SER A 186 -14.49 -8.33 9.42
C SER A 186 -13.45 -7.69 8.51
N ASP A 187 -12.21 -7.53 8.99
CA ASP A 187 -11.14 -6.86 8.23
C ASP A 187 -10.73 -7.72 7.02
N LEU A 188 -10.62 -9.04 7.24
CA LEU A 188 -10.40 -9.97 6.14
C LEU A 188 -11.56 -9.93 5.13
N ASN A 189 -12.82 -9.97 5.60
CA ASN A 189 -13.98 -9.96 4.72
C ASN A 189 -14.09 -8.66 3.92
N HIS A 190 -13.74 -7.51 4.48
CA HIS A 190 -13.67 -6.26 3.73
C HIS A 190 -12.66 -6.37 2.58
N ARG A 191 -11.47 -6.92 2.83
CA ARG A 191 -10.45 -7.12 1.79
C ARG A 191 -10.86 -8.15 0.74
N LEU A 192 -11.56 -9.22 1.13
CA LEU A 192 -12.10 -10.21 0.20
C LEU A 192 -13.27 -9.66 -0.63
N GLY A 193 -13.93 -8.59 -0.19
CA GLY A 193 -14.99 -7.89 -0.90
C GLY A 193 -14.51 -6.82 -1.88
N GLU A 194 -13.21 -6.52 -1.91
CA GLU A 194 -12.64 -5.53 -2.81
C GLU A 194 -12.67 -6.01 -4.27
N GLU A 195 -12.86 -5.09 -5.22
CA GLU A 195 -12.94 -5.40 -6.66
C GLU A 195 -11.65 -6.03 -7.21
N TRP A 196 -10.51 -5.75 -6.59
CA TRP A 196 -9.23 -6.32 -6.99
C TRP A 196 -8.96 -7.72 -6.45
N PHE A 197 -9.81 -8.23 -5.55
CA PHE A 197 -9.61 -9.55 -4.95
C PHE A 197 -9.76 -10.66 -5.98
N ASP A 198 -8.76 -11.53 -6.07
CA ASP A 198 -8.80 -12.77 -6.84
C ASP A 198 -8.35 -13.95 -5.97
N GLU A 199 -9.28 -14.85 -5.70
CA GLU A 199 -9.01 -16.06 -4.90
C GLU A 199 -7.90 -16.94 -5.50
N LYS A 200 -7.73 -16.92 -6.84
CA LYS A 200 -6.69 -17.68 -7.54
C LYS A 200 -5.30 -17.10 -7.31
N GLY A 201 -5.21 -15.83 -6.97
CA GLY A 201 -3.97 -15.12 -6.62
C GLY A 201 -3.66 -15.11 -5.13
N PHE A 202 -4.47 -15.77 -4.33
CA PHE A 202 -4.24 -15.93 -2.90
C PHE A 202 -3.90 -17.38 -2.57
N PHE A 203 -2.69 -17.65 -2.13
CA PHE A 203 -2.18 -19.00 -1.89
C PHE A 203 -1.94 -19.26 -0.41
N ILE A 204 -2.20 -20.49 0.02
CA ILE A 204 -1.85 -20.99 1.34
C ILE A 204 -0.93 -22.20 1.22
N ALA A 205 -0.09 -22.40 2.21
CA ALA A 205 0.73 -23.58 2.36
C ALA A 205 0.34 -24.31 3.66
N SER A 206 0.11 -25.60 3.56
CA SER A 206 -0.27 -26.44 4.70
C SER A 206 0.61 -27.67 4.84
N LEU A 207 0.84 -28.07 6.08
CA LEU A 207 1.50 -29.31 6.46
C LEU A 207 0.64 -30.03 7.52
N ASN A 208 0.29 -31.29 7.28
CA ASN A 208 -0.57 -32.07 8.17
C ASN A 208 -1.88 -31.34 8.54
N ASN A 209 -2.53 -30.70 7.55
CA ASN A 209 -3.73 -29.88 7.68
C ASN A 209 -3.57 -28.60 8.53
N GLN A 210 -2.37 -28.24 8.93
CA GLN A 210 -2.09 -26.98 9.59
C GLN A 210 -1.59 -25.97 8.56
N MET A 211 -2.16 -24.76 8.53
CA MET A 211 -1.66 -23.67 7.70
C MET A 211 -0.35 -23.14 8.29
N ILE A 212 0.71 -23.16 7.47
CA ILE A 212 2.08 -22.77 7.88
C ILE A 212 2.64 -21.61 7.08
N GLY A 213 1.92 -21.16 6.06
CA GLY A 213 2.32 -20.01 5.25
C GLY A 213 1.22 -19.58 4.30
N SER A 214 1.32 -18.35 3.82
CA SER A 214 0.45 -17.80 2.78
C SER A 214 1.16 -16.74 1.97
N THR A 215 0.67 -16.50 0.75
CA THR A 215 1.02 -15.34 -0.05
C THR A 215 -0.20 -14.86 -0.82
N TRP A 216 -0.45 -13.57 -0.81
CA TRP A 216 -1.60 -12.94 -1.44
C TRP A 216 -1.11 -11.93 -2.47
N THR A 217 -1.64 -11.99 -3.68
CA THR A 217 -1.30 -11.04 -4.76
C THR A 217 -2.41 -10.03 -4.96
N LYS A 218 -2.04 -8.86 -5.47
CA LYS A 218 -2.95 -7.81 -5.90
C LYS A 218 -2.51 -7.30 -7.26
N ILE A 219 -3.46 -6.95 -8.12
CA ILE A 219 -3.17 -6.37 -9.44
C ILE A 219 -3.66 -4.93 -9.42
N HIS A 220 -2.76 -4.00 -9.72
CA HIS A 220 -3.05 -2.57 -9.86
C HIS A 220 -3.17 -2.21 -11.34
N GLY A 221 -4.16 -1.37 -11.66
CA GLY A 221 -4.45 -0.99 -13.03
C GLY A 221 -5.34 -2.02 -13.77
N ALA A 222 -5.93 -1.60 -14.87
CA ALA A 222 -6.77 -2.48 -15.67
C ALA A 222 -5.90 -3.43 -16.51
N LEU A 223 -6.07 -4.72 -16.33
CA LEU A 223 -5.78 -5.67 -17.40
C LEU A 223 -6.70 -5.26 -18.55
N THR A 224 -6.13 -4.89 -19.70
CA THR A 224 -6.87 -4.43 -20.87
C THR A 224 -7.83 -5.50 -21.37
N HIS A 225 -9.04 -5.50 -20.82
CA HIS A 225 -10.19 -6.18 -21.37
C HIS A 225 -11.31 -5.14 -21.54
N ASP A 226 -11.37 -4.65 -22.79
CA ASP A 226 -12.54 -4.07 -23.45
C ASP A 226 -13.53 -3.22 -22.61
N HIS A 227 -13.14 -2.03 -22.19
CA HIS A 227 -14.05 -0.89 -22.04
C HIS A 227 -13.24 0.42 -22.08
N GLY A 228 -12.98 0.93 -23.26
CA GLY A 228 -12.84 2.35 -23.71
C GLY A 228 -12.26 3.43 -22.81
N GLY A 229 -11.42 3.12 -21.82
CA GLY A 229 -10.72 4.10 -21.01
C GLY A 229 -9.21 3.87 -21.11
N SER A 230 -8.49 4.82 -21.71
CA SER A 230 -7.03 4.80 -21.78
C SER A 230 -6.46 4.98 -20.36
N HIS A 231 -5.95 3.90 -19.77
CA HIS A 231 -5.07 4.00 -18.62
C HIS A 231 -3.64 4.07 -19.17
N ASP A 232 -2.96 5.19 -18.97
CA ASP A 232 -1.60 5.45 -19.48
C ASP A 232 -0.49 4.65 -18.76
N HIS A 233 -0.83 3.73 -17.85
CA HIS A 233 0.14 2.90 -17.14
C HIS A 233 -0.18 1.41 -17.32
N PRO A 234 0.84 0.58 -17.64
CA PRO A 234 0.67 -0.86 -17.67
C PRO A 234 0.27 -1.38 -16.29
N ALA A 235 -0.55 -2.41 -16.24
CA ALA A 235 -0.90 -3.08 -14.99
C ALA A 235 0.35 -3.65 -14.31
N ILE A 236 0.44 -3.52 -13.00
CA ILE A 236 1.53 -4.06 -12.19
C ILE A 236 0.98 -5.04 -11.14
N GLY A 237 1.67 -6.15 -10.94
CA GLY A 237 1.33 -7.11 -9.90
C GLY A 237 2.01 -6.78 -8.58
N GLU A 238 1.29 -6.87 -7.47
CA GLU A 238 1.85 -6.73 -6.13
C GLU A 238 1.83 -8.06 -5.39
N ILE A 239 2.93 -8.39 -4.71
CA ILE A 239 2.91 -9.36 -3.62
C ILE A 239 2.43 -8.60 -2.38
N TYR A 240 1.12 -8.69 -2.13
CA TYR A 240 0.42 -7.85 -1.16
C TYR A 240 0.72 -8.24 0.29
N ILE A 241 0.54 -9.52 0.64
CA ILE A 241 0.85 -10.06 1.97
C ILE A 241 1.56 -11.40 1.80
N THR A 242 2.69 -11.60 2.47
CA THR A 242 3.34 -12.91 2.57
C THR A 242 3.60 -13.22 4.03
N ALA A 243 3.06 -14.33 4.51
CA ALA A 243 3.23 -14.82 5.87
C ALA A 243 3.83 -16.23 5.87
N VAL A 244 4.81 -16.45 6.73
CA VAL A 244 5.36 -17.78 7.01
C VAL A 244 5.45 -17.94 8.53
N ASP A 245 4.85 -19.00 9.05
CA ASP A 245 4.93 -19.31 10.47
C ASP A 245 6.39 -19.35 10.92
N PRO A 246 6.77 -18.60 11.98
CA PRO A 246 8.14 -18.53 12.46
C PRO A 246 8.79 -19.90 12.71
N ALA A 247 8.00 -20.93 13.06
CA ALA A 247 8.49 -22.31 13.27
C ALA A 247 9.04 -22.93 11.96
N TYR A 248 8.60 -22.48 10.80
CA TYR A 248 9.04 -22.96 9.48
C TYR A 248 10.01 -21.99 8.80
N SER A 249 10.56 -21.08 9.56
CA SER A 249 11.51 -20.09 9.12
C SER A 249 12.81 -20.77 8.65
N GLY A 250 13.31 -20.43 7.43
CA GLY A 250 14.52 -21.03 6.86
C GLY A 250 14.33 -22.34 6.09
N SER A 251 13.11 -22.88 6.04
CA SER A 251 12.76 -24.10 5.29
C SER A 251 12.69 -23.92 3.76
N GLY A 252 12.84 -22.70 3.24
CA GLY A 252 12.61 -22.39 1.83
C GLY A 252 11.15 -22.06 1.49
N LEU A 253 10.21 -22.20 2.45
CA LEU A 253 8.79 -21.98 2.21
C LEU A 253 8.47 -20.56 1.74
N GLY A 254 9.07 -19.53 2.36
CA GLY A 254 8.88 -18.15 1.93
C GLY A 254 9.28 -17.91 0.48
N ARG A 255 10.39 -18.54 0.03
CA ARG A 255 10.82 -18.49 -1.35
C ARG A 255 9.83 -19.20 -2.28
N ALA A 256 9.35 -20.38 -1.88
CA ALA A 256 8.36 -21.11 -2.67
C ALA A 256 7.06 -20.32 -2.86
N LEU A 257 6.54 -19.72 -1.78
CA LEU A 257 5.35 -18.89 -1.81
C LEU A 257 5.54 -17.64 -2.69
N THR A 258 6.66 -16.93 -2.52
CA THR A 258 6.97 -15.75 -3.35
C THR A 258 7.05 -16.11 -4.83
N ILE A 259 7.73 -17.22 -5.19
CA ILE A 259 7.81 -17.67 -6.60
C ILE A 259 6.43 -18.11 -7.11
N THR A 260 5.61 -18.75 -6.29
CA THR A 260 4.22 -19.10 -6.67
C THR A 260 3.43 -17.84 -7.01
N ALA A 261 3.54 -16.80 -6.20
CA ALA A 261 2.89 -15.49 -6.46
C ALA A 261 3.42 -14.85 -7.75
N LEU A 262 4.75 -14.80 -7.96
CA LEU A 262 5.36 -14.24 -9.17
C LEU A 262 4.93 -14.97 -10.44
N ASN A 263 4.90 -16.31 -10.40
CA ASN A 263 4.45 -17.12 -11.52
C ASN A 263 2.97 -16.90 -11.83
N TYR A 264 2.14 -16.74 -10.79
CA TYR A 264 0.75 -16.38 -10.98
C TYR A 264 0.61 -15.02 -11.66
N LEU A 265 1.30 -13.97 -11.16
CA LEU A 265 1.27 -12.64 -11.76
C LEU A 265 1.76 -12.66 -13.22
N LYS A 266 2.82 -13.42 -13.52
CA LYS A 266 3.29 -13.63 -14.90
C LYS A 266 2.26 -14.32 -15.77
N TYR A 267 1.57 -15.35 -15.24
CA TYR A 267 0.49 -16.05 -15.95
C TYR A 267 -0.69 -15.11 -16.26
N GLN A 268 -0.96 -14.12 -15.41
CA GLN A 268 -1.94 -13.05 -15.67
C GLN A 268 -1.50 -12.06 -16.76
N GLY A 269 -0.31 -12.24 -17.34
CA GLY A 269 0.21 -11.40 -18.43
C GLY A 269 0.93 -10.15 -17.96
N LEU A 270 1.23 -10.02 -16.66
CA LEU A 270 1.95 -8.87 -16.14
C LEU A 270 3.44 -8.94 -16.47
N ASN A 271 4.04 -7.78 -16.71
CA ASN A 271 5.47 -7.64 -17.01
C ASN A 271 6.30 -7.25 -15.79
N ASP A 272 5.66 -6.66 -14.79
CA ASP A 272 6.33 -6.16 -13.60
C ASP A 272 5.60 -6.61 -12.33
N ALA A 273 6.38 -6.87 -11.30
CA ALA A 273 5.90 -7.13 -9.95
C ALA A 273 6.52 -6.16 -8.96
N MET A 274 5.75 -5.79 -7.94
CA MET A 274 6.19 -4.96 -6.84
C MET A 274 5.84 -5.60 -5.50
N LEU A 275 6.45 -5.10 -4.45
CA LEU A 275 6.11 -5.39 -3.06
C LEU A 275 6.55 -4.26 -2.15
N TYR A 276 5.96 -4.23 -0.97
CA TYR A 276 6.40 -3.38 0.13
C TYR A 276 7.04 -4.23 1.23
N VAL A 277 8.13 -3.75 1.81
CA VAL A 277 8.84 -4.46 2.88
C VAL A 277 9.46 -3.47 3.86
N ASP A 278 9.34 -3.74 5.15
CA ASP A 278 10.00 -2.93 6.16
C ASP A 278 11.52 -2.93 5.97
N PHE A 279 12.12 -1.75 6.11
CA PHE A 279 13.56 -1.55 5.95
C PHE A 279 14.39 -2.40 6.93
N ASP A 280 13.88 -2.68 8.11
CA ASP A 280 14.53 -3.48 9.14
C ASP A 280 14.27 -4.99 8.99
N ASN A 281 13.36 -5.40 8.11
CA ASN A 281 13.11 -6.80 7.79
C ASN A 281 14.22 -7.38 6.90
N THR A 282 15.43 -7.47 7.45
CA THR A 282 16.63 -7.92 6.74
C THR A 282 16.49 -9.30 6.13
N ARG A 283 15.62 -10.13 6.69
CA ARG A 283 15.38 -11.49 6.20
C ARG A 283 14.55 -11.47 4.91
N ALA A 284 13.45 -10.74 4.89
CA ALA A 284 12.62 -10.58 3.70
C ALA A 284 13.40 -9.86 2.59
N LEU A 285 14.17 -8.83 2.93
CA LEU A 285 15.05 -8.13 1.98
C LEU A 285 16.07 -9.05 1.32
N LYS A 286 16.72 -9.95 2.09
CA LYS A 286 17.64 -10.96 1.51
C LYS A 286 16.92 -11.91 0.55
N LEU A 287 15.70 -12.32 0.88
CA LEU A 287 14.88 -13.15 0.01
C LEU A 287 14.55 -12.42 -1.30
N TYR A 288 13.98 -11.22 -1.22
CA TYR A 288 13.55 -10.46 -2.39
C TYR A 288 14.71 -10.05 -3.29
N ASN A 289 15.82 -9.58 -2.73
CA ASN A 289 17.04 -9.31 -3.49
C ASN A 289 17.54 -10.57 -4.22
N SER A 290 17.51 -11.75 -3.56
CA SER A 290 17.91 -13.02 -4.18
C SER A 290 16.98 -13.50 -5.29
N LEU A 291 15.77 -12.96 -5.35
CA LEU A 291 14.78 -13.17 -6.41
C LEU A 291 14.82 -12.09 -7.50
N GLY A 292 15.77 -11.15 -7.42
CA GLY A 292 15.98 -10.11 -8.41
C GLY A 292 15.11 -8.88 -8.25
N PHE A 293 14.48 -8.70 -7.09
CA PHE A 293 13.86 -7.41 -6.76
C PHE A 293 14.93 -6.37 -6.47
N THR A 294 14.68 -5.15 -6.89
CA THR A 294 15.50 -3.96 -6.60
C THR A 294 14.64 -2.89 -5.96
N GLU A 295 15.24 -2.05 -5.13
CA GLU A 295 14.56 -0.91 -4.51
C GLU A 295 14.12 0.07 -5.62
N SER A 296 12.85 0.45 -5.60
CA SER A 296 12.25 1.43 -6.53
C SER A 296 11.73 2.68 -5.83
N GLY A 297 11.53 2.60 -4.53
CA GLY A 297 11.05 3.72 -3.72
C GLY A 297 11.15 3.44 -2.23
N LYS A 298 10.90 4.49 -1.45
CA LYS A 298 10.91 4.42 0.01
C LYS A 298 9.79 5.28 0.56
N ASP A 299 9.00 4.72 1.45
CA ASP A 299 7.93 5.40 2.14
C ASP A 299 8.24 5.51 3.62
N ILE A 300 7.92 6.64 4.21
CA ILE A 300 8.18 6.93 5.61
C ILE A 300 6.85 7.22 6.31
N LEU A 301 6.58 6.46 7.34
CA LEU A 301 5.43 6.67 8.20
C LEU A 301 5.85 7.43 9.46
N TYR A 302 5.17 8.55 9.68
CA TYR A 302 5.28 9.33 10.87
C TYR A 302 3.98 9.20 11.70
N ARG A 303 4.09 9.33 13.03
CA ARG A 303 2.94 9.37 13.93
C ARG A 303 3.03 10.63 14.80
N LEU A 304 1.90 11.30 14.99
CA LEU A 304 1.81 12.44 15.90
C LEU A 304 2.09 12.00 17.34
N LYS A 305 3.07 12.61 17.97
CA LYS A 305 3.41 12.35 19.37
C LYS A 305 2.37 12.99 20.28
N ILE A 306 1.88 12.21 21.24
CA ILE A 306 0.94 12.65 22.27
C ILE A 306 1.64 13.53 23.30
#